data_e6108f0997cbc15f9f1ea68e46f0c206
#
_entry.id   e6108f0997cbc15f9f1ea68e46f0c206
#
_cell.length_a   1.000
_cell.length_b   1.000
_cell.length_c   1.000
_cell.angle_alpha   90.00
_cell.angle_beta   90.00
_cell.angle_gamma   90.00
#
_symmetry.space_group_name_H-M   'P 1'
#
loop_
_entity.id
_entity.type
_entity.pdbx_description
1 polymer ?
#
loop_
_entity_poly.entity_id
_entity_poly.type
_entity_poly.pdbx_seq_one_letter_code
_entity_poly.pdbx_strand_id
1 'polypeptide(L)'
;MFYNNPFSGLTEIVSVLAIQGFTILMVGLVALGTIMDIIHKKNVKYFFDNAKKAKKNATIELSTSQRTSVILKTVAHDIATTAELGRGKRRVAHVMGMYGTIIFWITSILLIFSFPTAGSATPSSITLMWHLG
;
A
#
# COMPACT_ATOMS: atom_id res chain seq x y z
N MET A 1 25.23 3.57 10.46
CA MET A 1 24.25 2.48 10.62
C MET A 1 23.02 2.69 9.72
N PHE A 2 22.41 3.88 9.71
CA PHE A 2 21.19 4.19 8.91
C PHE A 2 21.40 4.36 7.40
N TYR A 3 22.64 4.35 6.90
CA TYR A 3 22.96 4.58 5.49
C TYR A 3 23.36 3.31 4.73
N ASN A 4 23.43 2.18 5.41
CA ASN A 4 23.77 0.91 4.77
C ASN A 4 22.50 0.17 4.34
N ASN A 5 22.56 -0.47 3.17
CA ASN A 5 21.48 -1.34 2.71
C ASN A 5 21.34 -2.54 3.67
N PRO A 6 20.20 -2.71 4.34
CA PRO A 6 19.99 -3.79 5.30
C PRO A 6 20.03 -5.19 4.66
N PHE A 7 19.77 -5.27 3.36
CA PHE A 7 19.76 -6.55 2.63
C PHE A 7 21.16 -6.94 2.09
N SER A 8 22.14 -6.03 2.09
CA SER A 8 23.47 -6.30 1.52
C SER A 8 24.21 -7.43 2.24
N GLY A 9 24.13 -7.49 3.58
CA GLY A 9 24.72 -8.58 4.36
C GLY A 9 24.03 -9.92 4.17
N LEU A 10 22.74 -9.92 3.80
CA LEU A 10 21.98 -11.15 3.56
C LEU A 10 22.43 -11.82 2.26
N THR A 11 22.87 -11.04 1.25
CA THR A 11 23.32 -11.56 -0.03
C THR A 11 24.68 -12.28 0.02
N GLU A 12 25.41 -12.15 1.14
CA GLU A 12 26.62 -12.93 1.39
C GLU A 12 26.31 -14.40 1.77
N ILE A 13 25.13 -14.64 2.33
CA ILE A 13 24.69 -15.95 2.83
C ILE A 13 23.69 -16.59 1.86
N VAL A 14 22.79 -15.80 1.31
CA VAL A 14 21.70 -16.25 0.43
C VAL A 14 21.85 -15.61 -0.94
N SER A 15 21.67 -16.38 -2.02
CA SER A 15 21.77 -15.83 -3.37
C SER A 15 20.74 -14.73 -3.62
N VAL A 16 21.14 -13.70 -4.38
CA VAL A 16 20.27 -12.59 -4.80
C VAL A 16 18.98 -13.11 -5.43
N LEU A 17 19.08 -14.13 -6.29
CA LEU A 17 17.92 -14.73 -6.94
C LEU A 17 16.94 -15.35 -5.95
N ALA A 18 17.43 -15.97 -4.88
CA ALA A 18 16.56 -16.55 -3.84
C ALA A 18 15.82 -15.46 -3.07
N ILE A 19 16.47 -14.35 -2.72
CA ILE A 19 15.83 -13.24 -2.02
C ILE A 19 14.76 -12.58 -2.91
N GLN A 20 15.09 -12.33 -4.17
CA GLN A 20 14.16 -11.75 -5.13
C GLN A 20 12.97 -12.68 -5.41
N GLY A 21 13.24 -13.97 -5.62
CA GLY A 21 12.21 -14.98 -5.82
C GLY A 21 11.27 -15.11 -4.63
N PHE A 22 11.82 -15.13 -3.41
CA PHE A 22 11.03 -15.13 -2.18
C PHE A 22 10.15 -13.88 -2.06
N THR A 23 10.69 -12.70 -2.37
CA THR A 23 9.94 -11.44 -2.35
C THR A 23 8.78 -11.46 -3.33
N ILE A 24 9.00 -11.92 -4.57
CA ILE A 24 7.94 -12.06 -5.58
C ILE A 24 6.87 -13.05 -5.10
N LEU A 25 7.29 -14.19 -4.55
CA LEU A 25 6.37 -15.20 -4.02
C LEU A 25 5.49 -14.62 -2.90
N MET A 26 6.09 -13.92 -1.94
CA MET A 26 5.37 -13.29 -0.82
C MET A 26 4.37 -12.25 -1.29
N VAL A 27 4.78 -11.35 -2.20
CA VAL A 27 3.87 -10.34 -2.78
C VAL A 27 2.73 -11.02 -3.55
N GLY A 28 3.04 -12.06 -4.32
CA GLY A 28 2.05 -12.84 -5.05
C GLY A 28 1.03 -13.52 -4.13
N LEU A 29 1.50 -14.14 -3.03
CA LEU A 29 0.61 -14.79 -2.06
C LEU A 29 -0.28 -13.78 -1.34
N VAL A 30 0.23 -12.60 -0.98
CA VAL A 30 -0.58 -11.53 -0.37
C VAL A 30 -1.63 -11.03 -1.35
N ALA A 31 -1.26 -10.78 -2.60
CA ALA A 31 -2.21 -10.34 -3.63
C ALA A 31 -3.29 -11.41 -3.87
N LEU A 32 -2.89 -12.68 -4.01
CA LEU A 32 -3.81 -13.80 -4.20
C LEU A 32 -4.77 -13.95 -3.01
N GLY A 33 -4.24 -13.91 -1.78
CA GLY A 33 -5.05 -13.99 -0.56
C GLY A 33 -6.05 -12.84 -0.46
N THR A 34 -5.64 -11.62 -0.80
CA THR A 34 -6.53 -10.46 -0.82
C THR A 34 -7.64 -10.62 -1.85
N ILE A 35 -7.31 -11.06 -3.07
CA ILE A 35 -8.30 -11.31 -4.12
C ILE A 35 -9.28 -12.40 -3.70
N MET A 36 -8.78 -13.51 -3.15
CA MET A 36 -9.62 -14.60 -2.66
C MET A 36 -10.55 -14.13 -1.53
N ASP A 37 -10.05 -13.31 -0.59
CA ASP A 37 -10.85 -12.76 0.51
C ASP A 37 -11.99 -11.87 -0.02
N ILE A 38 -11.68 -11.00 -0.98
CA ILE A 38 -12.67 -10.13 -1.64
C ILE A 38 -13.77 -10.94 -2.33
N ILE A 39 -13.38 -12.00 -3.05
CA ILE A 39 -14.33 -12.87 -3.78
C ILE A 39 -15.17 -13.68 -2.79
N HIS A 40 -14.53 -14.29 -1.79
CA HIS A 40 -15.20 -15.22 -0.87
C HIS A 40 -16.20 -14.52 0.06
N LYS A 41 -15.84 -13.36 0.59
CA LYS A 41 -16.72 -12.58 1.49
C LYS A 41 -17.90 -11.90 0.81
N LYS A 42 -18.01 -11.98 -0.53
CA LYS A 42 -19.08 -11.33 -1.32
C LYS A 42 -19.22 -9.81 -1.04
N ASN A 43 -18.21 -9.20 -0.42
CA ASN A 43 -18.20 -7.79 -0.05
C ASN A 43 -18.42 -6.89 -1.28
N VAL A 44 -17.83 -7.27 -2.41
CA VAL A 44 -17.98 -6.55 -3.68
C VAL A 44 -19.44 -6.58 -4.14
N LYS A 45 -20.11 -7.74 -4.06
CA LYS A 45 -21.53 -7.86 -4.42
C LYS A 45 -22.39 -6.97 -3.52
N TYR A 46 -22.18 -7.02 -2.22
CA TYR A 46 -22.89 -6.18 -1.25
C TYR A 46 -22.68 -4.69 -1.52
N PHE A 47 -21.47 -4.28 -1.83
CA PHE A 47 -21.16 -2.89 -2.19
C PHE A 47 -21.92 -2.45 -3.46
N PHE A 48 -21.89 -3.26 -4.52
CA PHE A 48 -22.60 -2.92 -5.75
C PHE A 48 -24.14 -2.94 -5.58
N ASP A 49 -24.68 -3.86 -4.80
CA ASP A 49 -26.10 -3.91 -4.53
C ASP A 49 -26.59 -2.69 -3.73
N ASN A 50 -25.79 -2.26 -2.74
CA ASN A 50 -26.07 -1.03 -2.01
C ASN A 50 -25.93 0.23 -2.86
N ALA A 51 -24.91 0.28 -3.73
CA ALA A 51 -24.75 1.37 -4.67
C ALA A 51 -25.93 1.47 -5.65
N LYS A 52 -26.44 0.32 -6.14
CA LYS A 52 -27.67 0.27 -6.97
C LYS A 52 -28.91 0.75 -6.22
N LYS A 53 -29.09 0.32 -4.97
CA LYS A 53 -30.20 0.77 -4.11
C LYS A 53 -30.11 2.27 -3.85
N ALA A 54 -28.94 2.78 -3.50
CA ALA A 54 -28.70 4.20 -3.30
C ALA A 54 -29.02 5.02 -4.56
N LYS A 55 -28.62 4.53 -5.74
CA LYS A 55 -28.95 5.16 -7.03
C LYS A 55 -30.45 5.20 -7.30
N LYS A 56 -31.17 4.12 -6.95
CA LYS A 56 -32.64 4.03 -7.16
C LYS A 56 -33.40 4.99 -6.24
N ASN A 57 -32.89 5.26 -5.05
CA ASN A 57 -33.50 6.11 -4.03
C ASN A 57 -32.94 7.55 -4.06
N ALA A 58 -32.05 7.86 -4.98
CA ALA A 58 -31.45 9.20 -5.08
C ALA A 58 -32.47 10.19 -5.65
N THR A 59 -32.74 11.23 -4.89
CA THR A 59 -33.63 12.36 -5.27
C THR A 59 -32.95 13.35 -6.23
N ILE A 60 -31.63 13.28 -6.35
CA ILE A 60 -30.81 14.17 -7.20
C ILE A 60 -29.99 13.33 -8.15
N GLU A 61 -30.17 13.53 -9.45
CA GLU A 61 -29.30 12.94 -10.48
C GLU A 61 -28.07 13.81 -10.70
N LEU A 62 -26.92 13.30 -10.24
CA LEU A 62 -25.62 13.92 -10.50
C LEU A 62 -25.17 13.56 -11.93
N SER A 63 -24.68 14.55 -12.68
CA SER A 63 -23.97 14.34 -13.94
C SER A 63 -22.75 13.44 -13.73
N THR A 64 -22.34 12.69 -14.76
CA THR A 64 -21.17 11.79 -14.71
C THR A 64 -19.90 12.52 -14.25
N SER A 65 -19.69 13.76 -14.70
CA SER A 65 -18.57 14.61 -14.28
C SER A 65 -18.61 14.95 -12.79
N GLN A 66 -19.78 15.31 -12.27
CA GLN A 66 -19.98 15.60 -10.86
C GLN A 66 -19.77 14.37 -9.99
N ARG A 67 -20.24 13.18 -10.44
CA ARG A 67 -19.99 11.90 -9.76
C ARG A 67 -18.50 11.60 -9.65
N THR A 68 -17.77 11.70 -10.77
CA THR A 68 -16.33 11.43 -10.77
C THR A 68 -15.59 12.40 -9.86
N SER A 69 -15.95 13.67 -9.87
CA SER A 69 -15.37 14.69 -8.99
C SER A 69 -15.61 14.39 -7.51
N VAL A 70 -16.84 14.02 -7.14
CA VAL A 70 -17.18 13.66 -5.75
C VAL A 70 -16.43 12.41 -5.32
N ILE A 71 -16.39 11.35 -6.14
CA ILE A 71 -15.68 10.11 -5.84
C ILE A 71 -14.18 10.40 -5.66
N LEU A 72 -13.55 11.15 -6.58
CA LEU A 72 -12.14 11.49 -6.48
C LEU A 72 -11.84 12.30 -5.20
N LYS A 73 -12.70 13.26 -4.87
CA LYS A 73 -12.54 14.10 -3.69
C LYS A 73 -12.71 13.29 -2.39
N THR A 74 -13.70 12.40 -2.35
CA THR A 74 -13.93 11.50 -1.22
C THR A 74 -12.75 10.53 -1.06
N VAL A 75 -12.32 9.87 -2.14
CA VAL A 75 -11.17 8.96 -2.11
C VAL A 75 -9.89 9.69 -1.69
N ALA A 76 -9.61 10.85 -2.28
CA ALA A 76 -8.40 11.60 -1.95
C ALA A 76 -8.43 12.12 -0.50
N HIS A 77 -9.57 12.59 -0.03
CA HIS A 77 -9.67 13.16 1.32
C HIS A 77 -9.84 12.07 2.38
N ASP A 78 -10.77 11.14 2.21
CA ASP A 78 -11.14 10.21 3.27
C ASP A 78 -10.18 9.02 3.36
N ILE A 79 -9.70 8.50 2.23
CA ILE A 79 -8.72 7.41 2.23
C ILE A 79 -7.34 7.92 2.57
N ALA A 80 -6.83 8.97 1.88
CA ALA A 80 -5.48 9.46 2.12
C ALA A 80 -5.29 10.08 3.52
N THR A 81 -6.34 10.68 4.08
CA THR A 81 -6.28 11.28 5.41
C THR A 81 -6.98 10.46 6.50
N THR A 82 -7.59 9.33 6.15
CA THR A 82 -8.40 8.52 7.07
C THR A 82 -9.42 9.35 7.87
N ALA A 83 -10.11 10.25 7.17
CA ALA A 83 -10.99 11.26 7.78
C ALA A 83 -12.11 10.65 8.65
N GLU A 84 -12.56 9.43 8.31
CA GLU A 84 -13.59 8.70 9.04
C GLU A 84 -13.19 8.34 10.49
N LEU A 85 -11.88 8.24 10.80
CA LEU A 85 -11.39 7.92 12.14
C LEU A 85 -11.53 9.07 13.15
N GLY A 86 -12.13 10.20 12.75
CA GLY A 86 -12.27 11.38 13.57
C GLY A 86 -10.95 12.11 13.81
N ARG A 87 -10.98 13.15 14.66
CA ARG A 87 -9.77 13.92 15.02
C ARG A 87 -9.19 13.39 16.33
N GLY A 88 -7.92 12.99 16.34
CA GLY A 88 -7.26 12.56 17.57
C GLY A 88 -6.02 11.69 17.37
N LYS A 89 -5.41 11.26 18.47
CA LYS A 89 -4.19 10.44 18.49
C LYS A 89 -4.33 9.16 17.67
N ARG A 90 -5.50 8.54 17.69
CA ARG A 90 -5.80 7.30 16.95
C ARG A 90 -5.67 7.49 15.44
N ARG A 91 -6.17 8.60 14.90
CA ARG A 91 -6.04 8.95 13.48
C ARG A 91 -4.58 9.16 13.10
N VAL A 92 -3.83 9.92 13.91
CA VAL A 92 -2.40 10.18 13.67
C VAL A 92 -1.63 8.87 13.63
N ALA A 93 -1.83 8.00 14.62
CA ALA A 93 -1.16 6.70 14.67
C ALA A 93 -1.49 5.83 13.45
N HIS A 94 -2.75 5.82 13.01
CA HIS A 94 -3.17 5.05 11.84
C HIS A 94 -2.56 5.60 10.54
N VAL A 95 -2.58 6.92 10.35
CA VAL A 95 -1.97 7.58 9.18
C VAL A 95 -0.46 7.33 9.15
N MET A 96 0.23 7.48 10.27
CA MET A 96 1.66 7.21 10.34
C MET A 96 1.98 5.75 10.02
N GLY A 97 1.23 4.80 10.59
CA GLY A 97 1.42 3.38 10.32
C GLY A 97 1.15 3.02 8.85
N MET A 98 0.09 3.58 8.25
CA MET A 98 -0.25 3.36 6.85
C MET A 98 0.86 3.87 5.92
N TYR A 99 1.27 5.13 6.06
CA TYR A 99 2.30 5.70 5.21
C TYR A 99 3.68 5.10 5.48
N GLY A 100 4.01 4.83 6.76
CA GLY A 100 5.23 4.13 7.13
C GLY A 100 5.33 2.77 6.45
N THR A 101 4.27 1.97 6.51
CA THR A 101 4.21 0.66 5.85
C THR A 101 4.37 0.78 4.33
N ILE A 102 3.72 1.75 3.68
CA ILE A 102 3.87 1.97 2.23
C ILE A 102 5.31 2.33 1.87
N ILE A 103 5.93 3.25 2.61
CA ILE A 103 7.33 3.65 2.41
C ILE A 103 8.25 2.46 2.61
N PHE A 104 8.07 1.70 3.68
CA PHE A 104 8.83 0.48 3.97
C PHE A 104 8.76 -0.53 2.82
N TRP A 105 7.56 -0.82 2.29
CA TRP A 105 7.38 -1.75 1.18
C TRP A 105 8.05 -1.28 -0.11
N ILE A 106 7.84 -0.01 -0.48
CA ILE A 106 8.44 0.56 -1.70
C ILE A 106 9.96 0.54 -1.60
N THR A 107 10.51 1.00 -0.48
CA THR A 107 11.96 1.06 -0.30
C THR A 107 12.58 -0.33 -0.19
N SER A 108 11.91 -1.31 0.43
CA SER A 108 12.37 -2.71 0.46
C SER A 108 12.45 -3.30 -0.93
N ILE A 109 11.44 -3.11 -1.77
CA ILE A 109 11.45 -3.58 -3.17
C ILE A 109 12.59 -2.91 -3.94
N LEU A 110 12.76 -1.59 -3.82
CA LEU A 110 13.85 -0.88 -4.47
C LEU A 110 15.22 -1.39 -4.03
N LEU A 111 15.43 -1.62 -2.73
CA LEU A 111 16.70 -2.12 -2.20
C LEU A 111 17.01 -3.53 -2.68
N ILE A 112 16.03 -4.43 -2.71
CA ILE A 112 16.20 -5.83 -3.10
C ILE A 112 16.42 -5.97 -4.61
N PHE A 113 15.73 -5.18 -5.44
CA PHE A 113 15.79 -5.34 -6.89
C PHE A 113 16.82 -4.44 -7.57
N SER A 114 17.00 -3.19 -7.10
CA SER A 114 17.90 -2.22 -7.74
C SER A 114 19.29 -2.21 -7.11
N PHE A 115 19.44 -2.61 -5.85
CA PHE A 115 20.70 -2.57 -5.11
C PHE A 115 20.97 -3.89 -4.36
N PRO A 116 21.00 -5.05 -5.05
CA PRO A 116 21.00 -6.36 -4.40
C PRO A 116 22.29 -6.73 -3.69
N THR A 117 23.42 -6.11 -4.03
CA THR A 117 24.75 -6.51 -3.51
C THR A 117 25.38 -5.45 -2.62
N ALA A 118 26.27 -5.87 -1.72
CA ALA A 118 27.02 -4.97 -0.84
C ALA A 118 27.89 -3.94 -1.59
N GLY A 119 28.33 -4.26 -2.82
CA GLY A 119 29.07 -3.36 -3.68
C GLY A 119 28.21 -2.34 -4.44
N SER A 120 26.88 -2.43 -4.38
CA SER A 120 25.98 -1.48 -5.02
C SER A 120 25.96 -0.16 -4.24
N ALA A 121 26.30 0.93 -4.91
CA ALA A 121 26.20 2.27 -4.32
C ALA A 121 24.72 2.62 -4.06
N THR A 122 24.23 2.32 -2.87
CA THR A 122 22.85 2.60 -2.49
C THR A 122 22.69 4.07 -2.08
N PRO A 123 21.74 4.82 -2.67
CA PRO A 123 21.48 6.19 -2.25
C PRO A 123 21.04 6.25 -0.75
N SER A 124 21.74 7.08 0.02
CA SER A 124 21.48 7.24 1.45
C SER A 124 20.03 7.64 1.77
N SER A 125 19.35 8.32 0.84
CA SER A 125 17.96 8.68 0.96
C SER A 125 17.03 7.45 1.01
N ILE A 126 17.28 6.44 0.18
CA ILE A 126 16.46 5.23 0.13
C ILE A 126 16.64 4.41 1.41
N THR A 127 17.89 4.24 1.87
CA THR A 127 18.18 3.52 3.12
C THR A 127 17.60 4.25 4.33
N LEU A 128 17.69 5.57 4.37
CA LEU A 128 17.07 6.37 5.43
C LEU A 128 15.54 6.21 5.43
N MET A 129 14.90 6.32 4.26
CA MET A 129 13.45 6.11 4.14
C MET A 129 13.02 4.72 4.59
N TRP A 130 13.81 3.70 4.31
CA TRP A 130 13.53 2.33 4.78
C TRP A 130 13.55 2.22 6.31
N HIS A 131 14.45 2.92 6.99
CA HIS A 131 14.50 2.93 8.45
C HIS A 131 13.40 3.77 9.11
N LEU A 132 12.79 4.68 8.36
CA LEU A 132 11.70 5.54 8.85
C LEU A 132 10.31 4.95 8.59
N GLY A 133 10.18 4.02 7.63
CA GLY A 133 8.94 3.29 7.32
C GLY A 133 8.75 2.10 8.23
#